data_47ffda1a142872f0ac0f5b63b709081a
#
_entry.id   47ffda1a142872f0ac0f5b63b709081a
#
_cell.length_a   1.000
_cell.length_b   1.000
_cell.length_c   1.000
_cell.angle_alpha   90.00
_cell.angle_beta   90.00
_cell.angle_gamma   90.00
#
_symmetry.space_group_name_H-M   'P 1'
#
loop_
_entity.id
_entity.type
_entity.pdbx_description
1 polymer ?
#
loop_
_entity_poly.entity_id
_entity_poly.type
_entity_poly.pdbx_seq_one_letter_code
_entity_poly.pdbx_strand_id
1 'polypeptide(L)'
;MDYAKESLRLHSQWKGKIEVVATVPVATKEDLSLAYTPGVAEPCLAIQENVERSYDLTRRHNLCAVITDGTAVLGLGDIGPEAGMPVMEGKCVLFKAFGDVDAFPLCVKSKDVDEIVQTVYNISGSFGGINLEDIAAPRCFEIERKLKEKCDIPIFHDDQHGTAIITLAGLLNALKVVGKKKEEVKVVTSGAGAAAISIVKLIMSAGIRNVIMCDRKGAIYAGRDGLNWIKEEMAQVTNLEKKSGSLADMLVGADVFIGVSAPGTVTTEMVKTMNKDAIVFACANPTPEIFPDEAKAGGAAVIATGRSDFPNQVNNVLAFPGVFRGTFDVRASDINEEMKMAAATALAELITDEELSADYIIPKAFDPRVGPAVAKAVAEAARRTGVARI
;
A
#
# COMPACT_ATOMS: atom_id res chain seq x y z
N MET A 1 13.37 11.85 22.59
CA MET A 1 13.61 10.40 22.81
C MET A 1 14.35 9.87 21.59
N ASP A 2 15.42 9.09 21.76
CA ASP A 2 16.11 8.41 20.64
C ASP A 2 15.32 7.13 20.31
N TYR A 3 14.39 7.24 19.35
CA TYR A 3 13.51 6.14 18.95
C TYR A 3 14.26 4.91 18.42
N ALA A 4 15.42 5.09 17.77
CA ALA A 4 16.18 3.96 17.22
C ALA A 4 16.77 3.09 18.34
N LYS A 5 17.39 3.75 19.32
CA LYS A 5 17.98 3.09 20.48
C LYS A 5 16.92 2.42 21.37
N GLU A 6 15.82 3.11 21.60
CA GLU A 6 14.72 2.61 22.42
C GLU A 6 13.98 1.46 21.72
N SER A 7 13.78 1.53 20.42
CA SER A 7 13.19 0.46 19.62
C SER A 7 14.02 -0.82 19.72
N LEU A 8 15.36 -0.75 19.57
CA LEU A 8 16.23 -1.91 19.68
C LEU A 8 16.14 -2.55 21.09
N ARG A 9 16.13 -1.71 22.14
CA ARG A 9 15.97 -2.16 23.51
C ARG A 9 14.63 -2.88 23.74
N LEU A 10 13.54 -2.30 23.24
CA LEU A 10 12.20 -2.88 23.38
C LEU A 10 12.04 -4.17 22.58
N HIS A 11 12.55 -4.25 21.35
CA HIS A 11 12.53 -5.49 20.57
C HIS A 11 13.26 -6.65 21.27
N SER A 12 14.38 -6.35 21.97
CA SER A 12 15.08 -7.33 22.79
C SER A 12 14.25 -7.82 24.00
N GLN A 13 13.41 -6.93 24.57
CA GLN A 13 12.52 -7.29 25.68
C GLN A 13 11.28 -8.04 25.22
N TRP A 14 10.65 -7.60 24.14
CA TRP A 14 9.44 -8.21 23.59
C TRP A 14 9.70 -9.62 23.03
N LYS A 15 10.90 -9.86 22.47
CA LYS A 15 11.26 -11.12 21.80
C LYS A 15 10.30 -11.52 20.66
N GLY A 16 9.80 -10.53 19.95
CA GLY A 16 8.75 -10.63 18.94
C GLY A 16 7.54 -9.77 19.32
N LYS A 17 6.75 -9.40 18.32
CA LYS A 17 5.57 -8.52 18.47
C LYS A 17 4.25 -9.26 18.30
N ILE A 18 4.29 -10.52 17.95
CA ILE A 18 3.13 -11.38 17.76
C ILE A 18 3.29 -12.68 18.54
N GLU A 19 2.17 -13.27 18.88
CA GLU A 19 2.09 -14.63 19.42
C GLU A 19 0.91 -15.38 18.78
N VAL A 20 0.94 -16.72 18.82
CA VAL A 20 -0.17 -17.59 18.42
C VAL A 20 -0.82 -18.12 19.66
N VAL A 21 -2.13 -17.82 19.82
CA VAL A 21 -2.92 -18.23 20.99
C VAL A 21 -4.04 -19.18 20.60
N ALA A 22 -4.30 -20.16 21.46
CA ALA A 22 -5.47 -21.02 21.31
C ALA A 22 -6.74 -20.25 21.64
N THR A 23 -7.75 -20.38 20.76
CA THR A 23 -9.07 -19.71 20.93
C THR A 23 -10.14 -20.64 21.51
N VAL A 24 -9.79 -21.92 21.74
CA VAL A 24 -10.67 -22.93 22.32
C VAL A 24 -10.03 -23.53 23.57
N PRO A 25 -10.82 -23.97 24.57
CA PRO A 25 -10.29 -24.63 25.74
C PRO A 25 -9.75 -26.03 25.40
N VAL A 26 -8.69 -26.45 26.10
CA VAL A 26 -8.20 -27.84 26.11
C VAL A 26 -7.87 -28.18 27.57
N ALA A 27 -8.88 -28.28 28.41
CA ALA A 27 -8.73 -28.54 29.84
C ALA A 27 -9.28 -29.91 30.25
N THR A 28 -10.12 -30.51 29.45
CA THR A 28 -10.75 -31.80 29.72
C THR A 28 -10.53 -32.81 28.60
N LYS A 29 -10.77 -34.09 28.88
CA LYS A 29 -10.74 -35.16 27.85
C LYS A 29 -11.76 -34.89 26.75
N GLU A 30 -12.91 -34.32 27.10
CA GLU A 30 -13.95 -33.96 26.15
C GLU A 30 -13.47 -32.82 25.23
N ASP A 31 -12.94 -31.74 25.77
CA ASP A 31 -12.35 -30.64 24.99
C ASP A 31 -11.32 -31.17 23.98
N LEU A 32 -10.40 -32.04 24.44
CA LEU A 32 -9.40 -32.64 23.58
C LEU A 32 -10.03 -33.48 22.46
N SER A 33 -11.07 -34.26 22.78
CA SER A 33 -11.76 -35.10 21.80
C SER A 33 -12.53 -34.28 20.74
N LEU A 34 -13.02 -33.11 21.10
CA LEU A 34 -13.69 -32.18 20.20
C LEU A 34 -12.68 -31.37 19.38
N ALA A 35 -11.65 -30.84 20.03
CA ALA A 35 -10.66 -29.97 19.37
C ALA A 35 -9.66 -30.74 18.47
N TYR A 36 -9.44 -32.03 18.75
CA TYR A 36 -8.51 -32.88 18.04
C TYR A 36 -9.09 -34.26 17.75
N THR A 37 -8.52 -35.33 18.24
CA THR A 37 -8.94 -36.70 17.93
C THR A 37 -9.95 -37.24 18.96
N PRO A 38 -11.12 -37.81 18.55
CA PRO A 38 -11.52 -38.16 17.17
C PRO A 38 -12.35 -37.11 16.43
N GLY A 39 -12.88 -36.09 17.10
CA GLY A 39 -13.91 -35.19 16.58
C GLY A 39 -13.46 -34.38 15.37
N VAL A 40 -12.16 -34.03 15.24
CA VAL A 40 -11.62 -33.25 14.13
C VAL A 40 -11.78 -33.91 12.75
N ALA A 41 -12.08 -35.21 12.68
CA ALA A 41 -12.31 -35.93 11.44
C ALA A 41 -13.49 -35.34 10.65
N GLU A 42 -14.58 -34.98 11.34
CA GLU A 42 -15.81 -34.47 10.72
C GLU A 42 -15.58 -33.13 9.98
N PRO A 43 -15.00 -32.08 10.58
CA PRO A 43 -14.66 -30.87 9.81
C PRO A 43 -13.67 -31.13 8.66
N CYS A 44 -12.73 -32.07 8.79
CA CYS A 44 -11.86 -32.45 7.67
C CYS A 44 -12.64 -33.03 6.49
N LEU A 45 -13.57 -33.95 6.74
CA LEU A 45 -14.43 -34.53 5.71
C LEU A 45 -15.34 -33.48 5.07
N ALA A 46 -15.90 -32.58 5.87
CA ALA A 46 -16.74 -31.50 5.38
C ALA A 46 -15.95 -30.52 4.45
N ILE A 47 -14.68 -30.25 4.75
CA ILE A 47 -13.82 -29.43 3.88
C ILE A 47 -13.39 -30.22 2.63
N GLN A 48 -13.14 -31.53 2.75
CA GLN A 48 -12.82 -32.38 1.61
C GLN A 48 -13.98 -32.43 0.60
N GLU A 49 -15.22 -32.48 1.08
CA GLU A 49 -16.41 -32.43 0.25
C GLU A 49 -16.61 -31.06 -0.41
N ASN A 50 -16.36 -29.98 0.34
CA ASN A 50 -16.48 -28.60 -0.17
C ASN A 50 -15.39 -27.70 0.46
N VAL A 51 -14.37 -27.36 -0.32
CA VAL A 51 -13.23 -26.54 0.11
C VAL A 51 -13.64 -25.17 0.66
N GLU A 52 -14.75 -24.57 0.19
CA GLU A 52 -15.27 -23.30 0.70
C GLU A 52 -15.59 -23.36 2.20
N ARG A 53 -15.95 -24.53 2.73
CA ARG A 53 -16.16 -24.72 4.17
C ARG A 53 -14.92 -24.51 5.03
N SER A 54 -13.72 -24.47 4.43
CA SER A 54 -12.50 -24.10 5.15
C SER A 54 -12.56 -22.68 5.74
N TYR A 55 -13.32 -21.79 5.12
CA TYR A 55 -13.55 -20.43 5.63
C TYR A 55 -14.48 -20.41 6.85
N ASP A 56 -15.36 -21.39 7.00
CA ASP A 56 -16.28 -21.49 8.14
C ASP A 56 -15.68 -22.31 9.30
N LEU A 57 -14.82 -23.29 8.98
CA LEU A 57 -14.35 -24.31 9.91
C LEU A 57 -12.90 -24.12 10.36
N THR A 58 -12.19 -23.13 9.80
CA THR A 58 -10.80 -22.83 10.17
C THR A 58 -10.57 -21.32 10.28
N ARG A 59 -9.38 -20.92 10.73
CA ARG A 59 -8.98 -19.50 10.80
C ARG A 59 -8.71 -18.87 9.43
N ARG A 60 -8.80 -19.63 8.35
CA ARG A 60 -8.59 -19.18 6.97
C ARG A 60 -9.38 -17.91 6.64
N HIS A 61 -10.62 -17.79 7.13
CA HIS A 61 -11.49 -16.64 6.87
C HIS A 61 -10.93 -15.30 7.31
N ASN A 62 -10.02 -15.27 8.29
CA ASN A 62 -9.48 -14.03 8.87
C ASN A 62 -7.95 -14.01 8.91
N LEU A 63 -7.26 -14.93 8.26
CA LEU A 63 -5.80 -15.04 8.32
C LEU A 63 -5.14 -14.56 7.04
N CYS A 64 -4.27 -13.54 7.14
CA CYS A 64 -3.47 -12.99 6.07
C CYS A 64 -2.01 -13.44 6.19
N ALA A 65 -1.38 -13.87 5.10
CA ALA A 65 0.07 -14.02 5.05
C ALA A 65 0.73 -12.68 4.68
N VAL A 66 1.71 -12.23 5.47
CA VAL A 66 2.56 -11.08 5.14
C VAL A 66 3.89 -11.61 4.64
N ILE A 67 4.16 -11.47 3.35
CA ILE A 67 5.26 -12.15 2.66
C ILE A 67 6.28 -11.15 2.15
N THR A 68 7.56 -11.40 2.43
CA THR A 68 8.70 -10.62 1.96
C THR A 68 9.85 -11.50 1.51
N ASP A 69 10.67 -10.98 0.59
CA ASP A 69 12.02 -11.49 0.32
C ASP A 69 13.12 -10.58 0.90
N GLY A 70 12.72 -9.49 1.55
CA GLY A 70 13.62 -8.55 2.21
C GLY A 70 14.49 -7.70 1.30
N THR A 71 14.07 -7.50 0.03
CA THR A 71 14.89 -6.80 -0.98
C THR A 71 14.64 -5.30 -1.10
N ALA A 72 13.60 -4.77 -0.42
CA ALA A 72 13.25 -3.34 -0.47
C ALA A 72 12.76 -2.82 0.89
N VAL A 73 13.42 -3.22 1.96
CA VAL A 73 12.98 -2.94 3.35
C VAL A 73 13.20 -1.46 3.70
N LEU A 74 12.10 -0.71 3.88
CA LEU A 74 12.10 0.71 4.25
C LEU A 74 13.11 1.53 3.41
N GLY A 75 13.95 2.34 4.03
CA GLY A 75 15.09 3.03 3.38
C GLY A 75 16.40 2.23 3.38
N LEU A 76 16.40 0.98 3.86
CA LEU A 76 17.59 0.14 4.02
C LEU A 76 17.95 -0.65 2.75
N GLY A 77 16.96 -0.87 1.86
CA GLY A 77 17.13 -1.64 0.63
C GLY A 77 17.15 -3.15 0.87
N ASP A 78 18.06 -3.84 0.17
CA ASP A 78 18.20 -5.31 0.21
C ASP A 78 19.00 -5.75 1.44
N ILE A 79 18.30 -6.07 2.52
CA ILE A 79 18.89 -6.55 3.79
C ILE A 79 18.62 -8.03 4.06
N GLY A 80 17.89 -8.70 3.16
CA GLY A 80 17.52 -10.10 3.25
C GLY A 80 16.27 -10.36 4.11
N PRO A 81 15.71 -11.57 3.95
CA PRO A 81 14.39 -11.90 4.51
C PRO A 81 14.38 -11.92 6.04
N GLU A 82 15.40 -12.48 6.70
CA GLU A 82 15.43 -12.56 8.17
C GLU A 82 15.57 -11.18 8.81
N ALA A 83 16.35 -10.29 8.22
CA ALA A 83 16.49 -8.91 8.70
C ALA A 83 15.23 -8.07 8.48
N GLY A 84 14.37 -8.45 7.53
CA GLY A 84 13.05 -7.87 7.31
C GLY A 84 11.98 -8.28 8.33
N MET A 85 12.19 -9.36 9.08
CA MET A 85 11.20 -9.92 10.01
C MET A 85 10.62 -8.91 11.02
N PRO A 86 11.40 -8.01 11.64
CA PRO A 86 10.85 -7.02 12.56
C PRO A 86 9.81 -6.08 11.89
N VAL A 87 10.00 -5.76 10.60
CA VAL A 87 9.03 -4.95 9.84
C VAL A 87 7.76 -5.76 9.57
N MET A 88 7.92 -7.04 9.17
CA MET A 88 6.80 -7.94 8.88
C MET A 88 5.93 -8.21 10.12
N GLU A 89 6.54 -8.42 11.28
CA GLU A 89 5.81 -8.50 12.55
C GLU A 89 5.07 -7.19 12.87
N GLY A 90 5.72 -6.05 12.63
CA GLY A 90 5.08 -4.74 12.74
C GLY A 90 3.85 -4.62 11.86
N LYS A 91 3.94 -5.06 10.61
CA LYS A 91 2.80 -5.11 9.68
C LYS A 91 1.66 -5.98 10.23
N CYS A 92 1.97 -7.16 10.78
CA CYS A 92 0.98 -8.03 11.41
C CYS A 92 0.27 -7.37 12.59
N VAL A 93 0.99 -6.64 13.44
CA VAL A 93 0.41 -5.86 14.54
C VAL A 93 -0.58 -4.80 14.01
N LEU A 94 -0.23 -4.10 12.94
CA LEU A 94 -1.10 -3.09 12.35
C LEU A 94 -2.35 -3.71 11.70
N PHE A 95 -2.23 -4.86 11.05
CA PHE A 95 -3.38 -5.62 10.55
C PHE A 95 -4.38 -5.93 11.66
N LYS A 96 -3.87 -6.42 12.80
CA LYS A 96 -4.73 -6.75 13.96
C LYS A 96 -5.33 -5.50 14.60
N ALA A 97 -4.51 -4.49 14.85
CA ALA A 97 -4.93 -3.30 15.60
C ALA A 97 -5.96 -2.44 14.85
N PHE A 98 -5.85 -2.31 13.53
CA PHE A 98 -6.66 -1.40 12.73
C PHE A 98 -7.71 -2.09 11.83
N GLY A 99 -7.58 -3.41 11.61
CA GLY A 99 -8.50 -4.16 10.74
C GLY A 99 -9.10 -5.40 11.39
N ASP A 100 -8.70 -5.74 12.61
CA ASP A 100 -9.01 -7.02 13.25
C ASP A 100 -8.74 -8.23 12.34
N VAL A 101 -7.70 -8.14 11.52
CA VAL A 101 -7.19 -9.21 10.66
C VAL A 101 -6.04 -9.89 11.36
N ASP A 102 -6.11 -11.21 11.51
CA ASP A 102 -4.98 -12.00 11.96
C ASP A 102 -3.95 -12.09 10.83
N ALA A 103 -2.70 -11.82 11.12
CA ALA A 103 -1.67 -11.85 10.11
C ALA A 103 -0.43 -12.60 10.59
N PHE A 104 0.21 -13.33 9.69
CA PHE A 104 1.40 -14.12 9.98
C PHE A 104 2.53 -13.78 9.01
N PRO A 105 3.76 -13.46 9.52
CA PRO A 105 4.87 -13.05 8.69
C PRO A 105 5.60 -14.27 8.12
N LEU A 106 5.92 -14.22 6.83
CA LEU A 106 6.64 -15.26 6.11
C LEU A 106 7.78 -14.65 5.29
N CYS A 107 9.02 -14.98 5.64
CA CYS A 107 10.22 -14.50 4.98
C CYS A 107 10.75 -15.56 4.02
N VAL A 108 10.78 -15.27 2.71
CA VAL A 108 11.17 -16.22 1.67
C VAL A 108 12.62 -16.01 1.25
N LYS A 109 13.44 -17.07 1.35
CA LYS A 109 14.88 -17.04 0.98
C LYS A 109 15.10 -17.24 -0.52
N SER A 110 14.41 -16.48 -1.34
CA SER A 110 14.62 -16.50 -2.79
C SER A 110 14.44 -15.10 -3.38
N LYS A 111 15.15 -14.82 -4.46
CA LYS A 111 14.97 -13.66 -5.32
C LYS A 111 14.46 -14.05 -6.71
N ASP A 112 14.28 -15.34 -6.96
CA ASP A 112 13.70 -15.85 -8.18
C ASP A 112 12.18 -15.71 -8.14
N VAL A 113 11.62 -15.13 -9.21
CA VAL A 113 10.18 -14.83 -9.29
C VAL A 113 9.35 -16.10 -9.24
N ASP A 114 9.75 -17.13 -9.97
CA ASP A 114 8.97 -18.35 -10.09
C ASP A 114 9.05 -19.20 -8.82
N GLU A 115 10.20 -19.22 -8.14
CA GLU A 115 10.33 -19.85 -6.81
C GLU A 115 9.47 -19.17 -5.76
N ILE A 116 9.45 -17.82 -5.72
CA ILE A 116 8.59 -17.07 -4.80
C ILE A 116 7.12 -17.37 -5.10
N VAL A 117 6.71 -17.26 -6.36
CA VAL A 117 5.32 -17.52 -6.79
C VAL A 117 4.90 -18.95 -6.44
N GLN A 118 5.75 -19.94 -6.70
CA GLN A 118 5.43 -21.34 -6.38
C GLN A 118 5.36 -21.59 -4.88
N THR A 119 6.27 -20.99 -4.11
CA THR A 119 6.26 -21.09 -2.63
C THR A 119 4.98 -20.52 -2.06
N VAL A 120 4.60 -19.30 -2.46
CA VAL A 120 3.39 -18.62 -1.99
C VAL A 120 2.14 -19.39 -2.39
N TYR A 121 2.06 -19.85 -3.64
CA TYR A 121 0.95 -20.68 -4.10
C TYR A 121 0.78 -21.93 -3.26
N ASN A 122 1.85 -22.65 -2.97
CA ASN A 122 1.81 -23.92 -2.24
C ASN A 122 1.25 -23.76 -0.80
N ILE A 123 1.43 -22.59 -0.18
CA ILE A 123 0.94 -22.31 1.17
C ILE A 123 -0.38 -21.54 1.21
N SER A 124 -0.87 -21.07 0.06
CA SER A 124 -2.04 -20.17 -0.03
C SER A 124 -3.33 -20.77 0.55
N GLY A 125 -3.45 -22.10 0.55
CA GLY A 125 -4.59 -22.81 1.13
C GLY A 125 -4.81 -22.59 2.63
N SER A 126 -3.81 -22.09 3.35
CA SER A 126 -3.92 -21.78 4.78
C SER A 126 -4.44 -20.37 5.07
N PHE A 127 -4.56 -19.51 4.07
CA PHE A 127 -4.82 -18.09 4.21
C PHE A 127 -6.08 -17.66 3.46
N GLY A 128 -6.70 -16.59 3.94
CA GLY A 128 -7.80 -15.90 3.26
C GLY A 128 -7.33 -14.84 2.28
N GLY A 129 -6.07 -14.43 2.39
CA GLY A 129 -5.45 -13.44 1.51
C GLY A 129 -3.96 -13.29 1.77
N ILE A 130 -3.26 -12.63 0.86
CA ILE A 130 -1.81 -12.44 0.89
C ILE A 130 -1.46 -10.98 0.72
N ASN A 131 -0.67 -10.45 1.66
CA ASN A 131 -0.01 -9.15 1.55
C ASN A 131 1.47 -9.37 1.20
N LEU A 132 1.89 -8.90 0.04
CA LEU A 132 3.29 -8.81 -0.34
C LEU A 132 3.87 -7.50 0.21
N GLU A 133 5.08 -7.57 0.76
CA GLU A 133 5.71 -6.44 1.44
C GLU A 133 7.20 -6.38 1.14
N ASP A 134 7.76 -5.18 0.95
CA ASP A 134 9.19 -4.93 0.83
C ASP A 134 9.90 -5.78 -0.25
N ILE A 135 9.23 -6.05 -1.37
CA ILE A 135 9.78 -6.75 -2.54
C ILE A 135 10.17 -5.72 -3.61
N ALA A 136 11.42 -5.77 -4.05
CA ALA A 136 11.97 -4.77 -4.97
C ALA A 136 11.35 -4.82 -6.38
N ALA A 137 11.09 -3.61 -6.93
CA ALA A 137 10.74 -3.46 -8.35
C ALA A 137 11.96 -3.78 -9.26
N PRO A 138 11.76 -4.34 -10.48
CA PRO A 138 10.45 -4.59 -11.10
C PRO A 138 9.83 -5.95 -10.76
N ARG A 139 10.52 -6.82 -9.97
CA ARG A 139 10.07 -8.18 -9.66
C ARG A 139 8.73 -8.22 -8.93
N CYS A 140 8.48 -7.25 -8.03
CA CYS A 140 7.23 -7.18 -7.27
C CYS A 140 5.98 -7.16 -8.17
N PHE A 141 6.03 -6.48 -9.32
CA PHE A 141 4.93 -6.44 -10.28
C PHE A 141 4.66 -7.78 -10.93
N GLU A 142 5.73 -8.50 -11.29
CA GLU A 142 5.62 -9.81 -11.91
C GLU A 142 5.13 -10.86 -10.91
N ILE A 143 5.65 -10.84 -9.68
CA ILE A 143 5.24 -11.74 -8.60
C ILE A 143 3.75 -11.55 -8.31
N GLU A 144 3.30 -10.32 -8.09
CA GLU A 144 1.89 -10.04 -7.83
C GLU A 144 0.99 -10.51 -8.95
N ARG A 145 1.32 -10.19 -10.21
CA ARG A 145 0.54 -10.60 -11.39
C ARG A 145 0.42 -12.11 -11.48
N LYS A 146 1.53 -12.84 -11.40
CA LYS A 146 1.55 -14.30 -11.46
C LYS A 146 0.78 -14.95 -10.31
N LEU A 147 0.83 -14.37 -9.10
CA LEU A 147 0.05 -14.86 -7.96
C LEU A 147 -1.44 -14.61 -8.14
N LYS A 148 -1.86 -13.45 -8.63
CA LYS A 148 -3.26 -13.16 -8.96
C LYS A 148 -3.83 -14.11 -10.01
N GLU A 149 -3.02 -14.50 -10.99
CA GLU A 149 -3.42 -15.49 -12.02
C GLU A 149 -3.53 -16.92 -11.46
N LYS A 150 -2.75 -17.25 -10.44
CA LYS A 150 -2.58 -18.62 -9.94
C LYS A 150 -3.39 -18.94 -8.70
N CYS A 151 -3.60 -17.95 -7.82
CA CYS A 151 -4.33 -18.09 -6.57
C CYS A 151 -5.80 -17.68 -6.73
N ASP A 152 -6.67 -18.33 -5.96
CA ASP A 152 -8.10 -18.00 -5.87
C ASP A 152 -8.45 -17.11 -4.67
N ILE A 153 -7.43 -16.58 -3.99
CA ILE A 153 -7.53 -15.64 -2.86
C ILE A 153 -6.91 -14.31 -3.22
N PRO A 154 -7.33 -13.20 -2.57
CA PRO A 154 -6.83 -11.87 -2.88
C PRO A 154 -5.32 -11.74 -2.61
N ILE A 155 -4.62 -11.17 -3.57
CA ILE A 155 -3.20 -10.80 -3.51
C ILE A 155 -3.09 -9.28 -3.55
N PHE A 156 -2.31 -8.71 -2.66
CA PHE A 156 -2.13 -7.27 -2.55
C PHE A 156 -0.67 -6.96 -2.20
N HIS A 157 -0.09 -5.94 -2.80
CA HIS A 157 1.24 -5.46 -2.47
C HIS A 157 1.13 -4.07 -1.85
N ASP A 158 1.38 -3.95 -0.56
CA ASP A 158 1.08 -2.71 0.16
C ASP A 158 1.94 -1.52 -0.28
N ASP A 159 3.24 -1.72 -0.54
CA ASP A 159 4.11 -0.64 -1.05
C ASP A 159 3.65 -0.07 -2.39
N GLN A 160 2.95 -0.87 -3.17
CA GLN A 160 2.33 -0.42 -4.41
C GLN A 160 0.99 0.23 -4.12
N HIS A 161 0.04 -0.55 -3.63
CA HIS A 161 -1.38 -0.21 -3.62
C HIS A 161 -1.80 0.58 -2.38
N GLY A 162 -1.25 0.28 -1.20
CA GLY A 162 -1.52 1.06 0.01
C GLY A 162 -1.05 2.50 -0.14
N THR A 163 0.17 2.66 -0.66
CA THR A 163 0.73 3.99 -0.95
C THR A 163 -0.08 4.73 -2.03
N ALA A 164 -0.53 4.02 -3.08
CA ALA A 164 -1.35 4.63 -4.12
C ALA A 164 -2.72 5.10 -3.59
N ILE A 165 -3.38 4.28 -2.77
CA ILE A 165 -4.69 4.58 -2.18
C ILE A 165 -4.62 5.85 -1.31
N ILE A 166 -3.65 5.92 -0.39
CA ILE A 166 -3.54 7.07 0.51
C ILE A 166 -3.09 8.34 -0.22
N THR A 167 -2.22 8.20 -1.22
CA THR A 167 -1.79 9.33 -2.04
C THR A 167 -2.96 9.90 -2.86
N LEU A 168 -3.77 9.04 -3.46
CA LEU A 168 -4.96 9.48 -4.19
C LEU A 168 -5.97 10.15 -3.25
N ALA A 169 -6.23 9.58 -2.07
CA ALA A 169 -7.15 10.17 -1.08
C ALA A 169 -6.71 11.60 -0.70
N GLY A 170 -5.44 11.78 -0.36
CA GLY A 170 -4.88 13.10 -0.07
C GLY A 170 -4.93 14.05 -1.26
N LEU A 171 -4.64 13.56 -2.46
CA LEU A 171 -4.66 14.36 -3.69
C LEU A 171 -6.06 14.87 -4.03
N LEU A 172 -7.09 14.04 -3.90
CA LEU A 172 -8.48 14.45 -4.12
C LEU A 172 -8.87 15.61 -3.19
N ASN A 173 -8.51 15.53 -1.93
CA ASN A 173 -8.77 16.59 -0.98
C ASN A 173 -7.88 17.83 -1.20
N ALA A 174 -6.60 17.64 -1.52
CA ALA A 174 -5.72 18.76 -1.86
C ALA A 174 -6.23 19.57 -3.06
N LEU A 175 -6.74 18.88 -4.08
CA LEU A 175 -7.35 19.53 -5.26
C LEU A 175 -8.59 20.35 -4.89
N LYS A 176 -9.44 19.86 -3.97
CA LYS A 176 -10.57 20.63 -3.43
C LYS A 176 -10.09 21.89 -2.69
N VAL A 177 -9.08 21.77 -1.83
CA VAL A 177 -8.51 22.91 -1.08
C VAL A 177 -8.03 24.02 -1.99
N VAL A 178 -7.35 23.68 -3.09
CA VAL A 178 -6.83 24.67 -4.03
C VAL A 178 -7.79 25.04 -5.16
N GLY A 179 -8.96 24.42 -5.21
CA GLY A 179 -9.98 24.69 -6.22
C GLY A 179 -9.59 24.28 -7.65
N LYS A 180 -8.70 23.30 -7.81
CA LYS A 180 -8.25 22.79 -9.12
C LYS A 180 -9.03 21.53 -9.51
N LYS A 181 -9.34 21.40 -10.80
CA LYS A 181 -10.00 20.21 -11.33
C LYS A 181 -8.98 19.16 -11.73
N LYS A 182 -9.24 17.91 -11.36
CA LYS A 182 -8.34 16.77 -11.61
C LYS A 182 -8.04 16.53 -13.09
N GLU A 183 -8.97 16.90 -13.98
CA GLU A 183 -8.81 16.74 -15.42
C GLU A 183 -7.86 17.78 -16.05
N GLU A 184 -7.62 18.90 -15.36
CA GLU A 184 -6.88 20.05 -15.88
C GLU A 184 -5.46 20.14 -15.32
N VAL A 185 -5.15 19.40 -14.24
CA VAL A 185 -3.86 19.49 -13.56
C VAL A 185 -2.74 18.74 -14.27
N LYS A 186 -1.55 19.33 -14.26
CA LYS A 186 -0.28 18.67 -14.63
C LYS A 186 0.37 18.10 -13.39
N VAL A 187 0.55 16.79 -13.38
CA VAL A 187 1.22 16.05 -12.30
C VAL A 187 2.61 15.62 -12.73
N VAL A 188 3.60 15.88 -11.89
CA VAL A 188 4.97 15.41 -12.08
C VAL A 188 5.35 14.50 -10.91
N THR A 189 5.88 13.31 -11.20
CA THR A 189 6.36 12.40 -10.15
C THR A 189 7.87 12.25 -10.19
N SER A 190 8.50 12.17 -9.02
CA SER A 190 9.88 11.75 -8.86
C SER A 190 9.92 10.36 -8.26
N GLY A 191 10.50 9.43 -9.01
CA GLY A 191 10.52 8.00 -8.73
C GLY A 191 9.85 7.19 -9.83
N ALA A 192 10.32 5.97 -10.04
CA ALA A 192 9.78 5.01 -11.00
C ALA A 192 9.91 3.57 -10.45
N GLY A 193 9.77 3.44 -9.15
CA GLY A 193 9.69 2.17 -8.43
C GLY A 193 8.24 1.74 -8.19
N ALA A 194 8.05 0.76 -7.29
CA ALA A 194 6.76 0.16 -6.99
C ALA A 194 5.68 1.20 -6.65
N ALA A 195 5.94 2.07 -5.68
CA ALA A 195 5.00 3.09 -5.25
C ALA A 195 4.65 4.09 -6.38
N ALA A 196 5.66 4.67 -7.06
CA ALA A 196 5.43 5.66 -8.10
C ALA A 196 4.55 5.14 -9.23
N ILE A 197 4.82 3.95 -9.72
CA ILE A 197 4.06 3.33 -10.81
C ILE A 197 2.61 3.09 -10.40
N SER A 198 2.40 2.57 -9.19
CA SER A 198 1.05 2.27 -8.70
C SER A 198 0.25 3.54 -8.38
N ILE A 199 0.90 4.57 -7.83
CA ILE A 199 0.30 5.90 -7.66
C ILE A 199 -0.18 6.43 -9.02
N VAL A 200 0.71 6.44 -10.02
CA VAL A 200 0.38 6.98 -11.34
C VAL A 200 -0.76 6.20 -11.98
N LYS A 201 -0.74 4.87 -11.94
CA LYS A 201 -1.85 4.04 -12.45
C LYS A 201 -3.17 4.41 -11.77
N LEU A 202 -3.20 4.54 -10.45
CA LEU A 202 -4.42 4.81 -9.70
C LEU A 202 -4.94 6.25 -9.91
N ILE A 203 -4.07 7.27 -9.92
CA ILE A 203 -4.51 8.66 -10.20
C ILE A 203 -5.00 8.83 -11.64
N MET A 204 -4.42 8.10 -12.59
CA MET A 204 -4.90 8.07 -13.98
C MET A 204 -6.28 7.40 -14.07
N SER A 205 -6.52 6.32 -13.35
CA SER A 205 -7.85 5.69 -13.25
C SER A 205 -8.89 6.62 -12.61
N ALA A 206 -8.44 7.52 -11.72
CA ALA A 206 -9.28 8.57 -11.14
C ALA A 206 -9.60 9.74 -12.12
N GLY A 207 -9.01 9.74 -13.32
CA GLY A 207 -9.25 10.73 -14.38
C GLY A 207 -8.17 11.80 -14.55
N ILE A 208 -7.07 11.76 -13.79
CA ILE A 208 -5.92 12.64 -13.99
C ILE A 208 -5.09 12.11 -15.15
N ARG A 209 -4.98 12.87 -16.25
CA ARG A 209 -4.40 12.35 -17.50
C ARG A 209 -3.04 12.96 -17.85
N ASN A 210 -2.75 14.18 -17.42
CA ASN A 210 -1.50 14.85 -17.73
C ASN A 210 -0.45 14.54 -16.66
N VAL A 211 0.21 13.40 -16.81
CA VAL A 211 1.21 12.91 -15.86
C VAL A 211 2.56 12.74 -16.55
N ILE A 212 3.62 13.23 -15.91
CA ILE A 212 5.01 13.02 -16.33
C ILE A 212 5.74 12.33 -15.17
N MET A 213 6.28 11.16 -15.43
CA MET A 213 7.13 10.45 -14.48
C MET A 213 8.60 10.79 -14.73
N CYS A 214 9.36 10.97 -13.65
CA CYS A 214 10.80 11.16 -13.72
C CYS A 214 11.54 10.09 -12.91
N ASP A 215 12.62 9.58 -13.44
CA ASP A 215 13.60 8.80 -12.69
C ASP A 215 14.95 9.57 -12.57
N ARG A 216 16.00 8.91 -12.10
CA ARG A 216 17.33 9.53 -11.94
C ARG A 216 17.90 10.16 -13.23
N LYS A 217 17.42 9.75 -14.40
CA LYS A 217 17.85 10.26 -15.71
C LYS A 217 16.93 11.36 -16.26
N GLY A 218 15.90 11.76 -15.49
CA GLY A 218 14.90 12.75 -15.88
C GLY A 218 13.60 12.11 -16.37
N ALA A 219 12.88 12.83 -17.24
CA ALA A 219 11.55 12.45 -17.71
C ALA A 219 11.54 11.09 -18.41
N ILE A 220 10.52 10.27 -18.12
CA ILE A 220 10.24 9.01 -18.80
C ILE A 220 9.31 9.31 -19.98
N TYR A 221 9.65 8.80 -21.15
CA TYR A 221 8.85 8.96 -22.38
C TYR A 221 9.08 7.77 -23.32
N ALA A 222 8.14 7.53 -24.21
CA ALA A 222 8.20 6.44 -25.17
C ALA A 222 9.37 6.59 -26.15
N GLY A 223 10.27 5.60 -26.16
CA GLY A 223 11.49 5.59 -26.97
C GLY A 223 12.73 6.11 -26.25
N ARG A 224 12.68 6.41 -24.95
CA ARG A 224 13.86 6.74 -24.15
C ARG A 224 14.69 5.48 -23.89
N ASP A 225 15.98 5.54 -24.13
CA ASP A 225 16.91 4.43 -23.92
C ASP A 225 17.03 4.05 -22.43
N GLY A 226 17.21 2.74 -22.18
CA GLY A 226 17.52 2.18 -20.86
C GLY A 226 16.32 2.15 -19.90
N LEU A 227 15.11 2.09 -20.40
CA LEU A 227 13.93 1.75 -19.64
C LEU A 227 13.88 0.24 -19.40
N ASN A 228 13.39 -0.16 -18.22
CA ASN A 228 12.95 -1.55 -18.02
C ASN A 228 11.49 -1.70 -18.51
N TRP A 229 11.02 -2.94 -18.59
CA TRP A 229 9.72 -3.27 -19.17
C TRP A 229 8.53 -2.49 -18.56
N ILE A 230 8.51 -2.29 -17.23
CA ILE A 230 7.41 -1.57 -16.57
C ILE A 230 7.46 -0.05 -16.85
N LYS A 231 8.68 0.53 -16.96
CA LYS A 231 8.84 1.92 -17.36
C LYS A 231 8.48 2.13 -18.82
N GLU A 232 8.76 1.15 -19.70
CA GLU A 232 8.30 1.18 -21.08
C GLU A 232 6.78 1.16 -21.17
N GLU A 233 6.11 0.31 -20.37
CA GLU A 233 4.65 0.28 -20.25
C GLU A 233 4.12 1.66 -19.83
N MET A 234 4.68 2.24 -18.77
CA MET A 234 4.26 3.57 -18.28
C MET A 234 4.52 4.70 -19.29
N ALA A 235 5.60 4.62 -20.04
CA ALA A 235 5.94 5.59 -21.08
C ALA A 235 4.93 5.63 -22.24
N GLN A 236 4.12 4.57 -22.43
CA GLN A 236 3.06 4.55 -23.45
C GLN A 236 1.80 5.31 -23.01
N VAL A 237 1.59 5.47 -21.71
CA VAL A 237 0.37 6.07 -21.15
C VAL A 237 0.61 7.41 -20.45
N THR A 238 1.87 7.73 -20.11
CA THR A 238 2.28 9.01 -19.51
C THR A 238 3.13 9.82 -20.46
N ASN A 239 3.27 11.13 -20.22
CA ASN A 239 4.13 12.02 -21.00
C ASN A 239 3.94 11.85 -22.53
N LEU A 240 2.69 11.88 -22.97
CA LEU A 240 2.33 11.62 -24.38
C LEU A 240 2.98 12.61 -25.37
N GLU A 241 3.35 13.79 -24.90
CA GLU A 241 4.08 14.81 -25.68
C GLU A 241 5.58 14.49 -25.80
N LYS A 242 6.05 13.41 -25.15
CA LYS A 242 7.47 12.98 -25.14
C LYS A 242 8.43 14.08 -24.69
N LYS A 243 8.02 14.88 -23.70
CA LYS A 243 8.90 15.89 -23.10
C LYS A 243 10.13 15.20 -22.51
N SER A 244 11.29 15.73 -22.81
CA SER A 244 12.58 15.30 -22.27
C SER A 244 13.19 16.41 -21.40
N GLY A 245 14.02 16.03 -20.43
CA GLY A 245 14.68 16.96 -19.53
C GLY A 245 14.77 16.43 -18.12
N SER A 246 15.31 17.24 -17.23
CA SER A 246 15.44 16.95 -15.80
C SER A 246 14.10 17.04 -15.06
N LEU A 247 14.07 16.60 -13.79
CA LEU A 247 12.92 16.84 -12.91
C LEU A 247 12.59 18.33 -12.80
N ALA A 248 13.61 19.20 -12.71
CA ALA A 248 13.42 20.65 -12.63
C ALA A 248 12.70 21.20 -13.88
N ASP A 249 13.08 20.73 -15.08
CA ASP A 249 12.42 21.13 -16.33
C ASP A 249 10.97 20.71 -16.37
N MET A 250 10.65 19.52 -15.84
CA MET A 250 9.27 19.00 -15.83
C MET A 250 8.39 19.74 -14.82
N LEU A 251 8.96 20.20 -13.69
CA LEU A 251 8.23 20.94 -12.65
C LEU A 251 7.78 22.32 -13.12
N VAL A 252 8.37 22.90 -14.15
CA VAL A 252 7.93 24.18 -14.71
C VAL A 252 6.46 24.06 -15.15
N GLY A 253 5.59 24.88 -14.52
CA GLY A 253 4.16 24.89 -14.78
C GLY A 253 3.45 23.60 -14.36
N ALA A 254 3.98 22.81 -13.42
CA ALA A 254 3.27 21.69 -12.80
C ALA A 254 2.34 22.20 -11.69
N ASP A 255 1.20 21.55 -11.54
CA ASP A 255 0.23 21.81 -10.46
C ASP A 255 0.49 20.94 -9.25
N VAL A 256 0.95 19.72 -9.49
CA VAL A 256 1.15 18.71 -8.46
C VAL A 256 2.53 18.06 -8.64
N PHE A 257 3.27 17.97 -7.55
CA PHE A 257 4.45 17.13 -7.42
C PHE A 257 4.19 15.98 -6.45
N ILE A 258 4.57 14.76 -6.86
CA ILE A 258 4.54 13.57 -6.00
C ILE A 258 5.92 12.92 -6.00
N GLY A 259 6.61 12.99 -4.87
CA GLY A 259 7.91 12.39 -4.64
C GLY A 259 7.80 11.08 -3.86
N VAL A 260 8.36 10.02 -4.42
CA VAL A 260 8.56 8.69 -3.79
C VAL A 260 9.93 8.15 -4.23
N SER A 261 10.96 8.96 -4.06
CA SER A 261 12.30 8.72 -4.63
C SER A 261 13.41 8.81 -3.59
N ALA A 262 14.08 9.93 -3.50
CA ALA A 262 15.24 10.11 -2.67
C ALA A 262 15.25 11.48 -1.98
N PRO A 263 15.89 11.58 -0.80
CA PRO A 263 16.00 12.84 -0.07
C PRO A 263 16.56 13.99 -0.90
N GLY A 264 16.01 15.20 -0.71
CA GLY A 264 16.58 16.44 -1.23
C GLY A 264 16.59 16.55 -2.76
N THR A 265 15.75 15.81 -3.48
CA THR A 265 15.68 15.86 -4.94
C THR A 265 14.93 17.07 -5.49
N VAL A 266 14.19 17.78 -4.64
CA VAL A 266 13.46 19.01 -4.98
C VAL A 266 13.94 20.16 -4.13
N THR A 267 14.08 21.35 -4.74
CA THR A 267 14.50 22.56 -4.07
C THR A 267 13.39 23.60 -4.04
N THR A 268 13.49 24.59 -3.15
CA THR A 268 12.59 25.75 -3.10
C THR A 268 12.48 26.44 -4.45
N GLU A 269 13.60 26.59 -5.18
CA GLU A 269 13.60 27.22 -6.51
C GLU A 269 12.83 26.41 -7.54
N MET A 270 12.89 25.08 -7.49
CA MET A 270 12.08 24.22 -8.35
C MET A 270 10.58 24.39 -8.05
N VAL A 271 10.20 24.46 -6.77
CA VAL A 271 8.79 24.70 -6.39
C VAL A 271 8.28 26.06 -6.87
N LYS A 272 9.10 27.11 -6.85
CA LYS A 272 8.75 28.43 -7.41
C LYS A 272 8.41 28.42 -8.88
N THR A 273 8.86 27.42 -9.64
CA THR A 273 8.54 27.30 -11.08
C THR A 273 7.21 26.61 -11.34
N MET A 274 6.63 26.01 -10.32
CA MET A 274 5.30 25.36 -10.41
C MET A 274 4.19 26.40 -10.57
N ASN A 275 3.02 25.96 -10.96
CA ASN A 275 1.84 26.81 -11.03
C ASN A 275 1.44 27.33 -9.65
N LYS A 276 0.73 28.47 -9.64
CA LYS A 276 0.13 29.01 -8.42
C LYS A 276 -0.71 27.94 -7.71
N ASP A 277 -0.71 27.99 -6.39
CA ASP A 277 -1.41 27.03 -5.52
C ASP A 277 -0.98 25.58 -5.79
N ALA A 278 0.35 25.38 -5.86
CA ALA A 278 0.95 24.07 -6.09
C ALA A 278 0.72 23.12 -4.92
N ILE A 279 0.55 21.84 -5.26
CA ILE A 279 0.44 20.73 -4.31
C ILE A 279 1.75 19.95 -4.33
N VAL A 280 2.36 19.72 -3.15
CA VAL A 280 3.65 19.03 -3.01
C VAL A 280 3.52 17.87 -2.04
N PHE A 281 3.61 16.64 -2.56
CA PHE A 281 3.68 15.41 -1.76
C PHE A 281 5.12 14.89 -1.80
N ALA A 282 5.86 15.05 -0.71
CA ALA A 282 7.25 14.63 -0.57
C ALA A 282 7.34 13.42 0.38
N CYS A 283 7.14 12.22 -0.17
CA CYS A 283 6.86 11.01 0.60
C CYS A 283 8.09 10.14 0.90
N ALA A 284 9.29 10.51 0.46
CA ALA A 284 10.51 9.75 0.78
C ALA A 284 10.76 9.70 2.30
N ASN A 285 11.18 8.53 2.78
CA ASN A 285 11.48 8.27 4.18
C ASN A 285 12.91 7.76 4.35
N PRO A 286 13.63 8.13 5.45
CA PRO A 286 13.19 8.99 6.56
C PRO A 286 13.27 10.49 6.28
N THR A 287 13.90 10.91 5.18
CA THR A 287 14.06 12.31 4.79
C THR A 287 13.30 12.56 3.49
N PRO A 288 12.42 13.58 3.44
CA PRO A 288 11.61 13.87 2.26
C PRO A 288 12.43 14.44 1.10
N GLU A 289 11.85 14.47 -0.10
CA GLU A 289 12.40 15.11 -1.29
C GLU A 289 12.63 16.62 -1.09
N ILE A 290 11.79 17.24 -0.31
CA ILE A 290 11.87 18.63 0.16
C ILE A 290 11.16 18.74 1.52
N PHE A 291 11.70 19.53 2.44
CA PHE A 291 11.04 19.78 3.71
C PHE A 291 9.83 20.72 3.55
N PRO A 292 8.79 20.58 4.40
CA PRO A 292 7.58 21.40 4.29
C PRO A 292 7.79 22.90 4.35
N ASP A 293 8.69 23.40 5.17
CA ASP A 293 9.04 24.82 5.26
C ASP A 293 9.69 25.35 3.98
N GLU A 294 10.57 24.57 3.36
CA GLU A 294 11.20 24.88 2.07
C GLU A 294 10.19 24.86 0.92
N ALA A 295 9.29 23.86 0.90
CA ALA A 295 8.23 23.77 -0.09
C ALA A 295 7.25 24.95 0.03
N LYS A 296 6.88 25.34 1.26
CA LYS A 296 6.04 26.51 1.55
C LYS A 296 6.72 27.80 1.13
N ALA A 297 8.02 27.96 1.38
CA ALA A 297 8.81 29.11 0.91
C ALA A 297 8.88 29.19 -0.63
N GLY A 298 8.76 28.04 -1.31
CA GLY A 298 8.62 27.94 -2.77
C GLY A 298 7.23 28.29 -3.31
N GLY A 299 6.22 28.45 -2.45
CA GLY A 299 4.85 28.78 -2.84
C GLY A 299 3.89 27.60 -2.92
N ALA A 300 4.24 26.44 -2.38
CA ALA A 300 3.32 25.32 -2.24
C ALA A 300 2.16 25.69 -1.29
N ALA A 301 0.93 25.47 -1.74
CA ALA A 301 -0.29 25.73 -0.97
C ALA A 301 -0.68 24.56 -0.08
N VAL A 302 -0.48 23.32 -0.55
CA VAL A 302 -0.76 22.10 0.21
C VAL A 302 0.47 21.20 0.18
N ILE A 303 0.86 20.70 1.36
CA ILE A 303 2.05 19.88 1.50
C ILE A 303 1.69 18.61 2.29
N ALA A 304 2.18 17.47 1.82
CA ALA A 304 2.11 16.18 2.52
C ALA A 304 3.47 15.49 2.52
N THR A 305 3.74 14.69 3.54
CA THR A 305 4.99 13.91 3.66
C THR A 305 4.72 12.50 4.17
N GLY A 306 5.72 11.60 4.06
CA GLY A 306 5.67 10.29 4.70
C GLY A 306 5.90 10.33 6.23
N ARG A 307 6.25 11.47 6.81
CA ARG A 307 6.66 11.61 8.21
C ARG A 307 5.49 11.96 9.12
N SER A 308 5.49 11.38 10.32
CA SER A 308 4.45 11.60 11.34
C SER A 308 4.59 12.90 12.13
N ASP A 309 5.73 13.58 12.01
CA ASP A 309 6.00 14.85 12.70
C ASP A 309 5.55 16.10 11.91
N PHE A 310 4.96 15.91 10.74
CA PHE A 310 4.37 16.96 9.91
C PHE A 310 2.88 16.71 9.65
N PRO A 311 2.10 17.74 9.30
CA PRO A 311 0.72 17.57 8.84
C PRO A 311 0.63 16.70 7.58
N ASN A 312 -0.55 16.14 7.33
CA ASN A 312 -0.86 15.36 6.13
C ASN A 312 0.09 14.18 5.91
N GLN A 313 0.27 13.34 6.93
CA GLN A 313 1.10 12.15 6.79
C GLN A 313 0.51 11.17 5.78
N VAL A 314 1.26 10.86 4.72
CA VAL A 314 0.97 9.74 3.79
C VAL A 314 1.46 8.46 4.45
N ASN A 315 0.53 7.65 4.97
CA ASN A 315 0.84 6.43 5.70
C ASN A 315 -0.12 5.31 5.32
N ASN A 316 0.41 4.20 4.81
CA ASN A 316 -0.33 3.03 4.35
C ASN A 316 -1.25 2.40 5.42
N VAL A 317 -0.96 2.63 6.71
CA VAL A 317 -1.80 2.14 7.82
C VAL A 317 -3.26 2.60 7.73
N LEU A 318 -3.52 3.68 7.02
CA LEU A 318 -4.88 4.16 6.77
C LEU A 318 -5.62 3.33 5.70
N ALA A 319 -4.89 2.59 4.87
CA ALA A 319 -5.46 1.86 3.73
C ALA A 319 -5.56 0.35 3.97
N PHE A 320 -4.40 -0.35 4.07
CA PHE A 320 -4.36 -1.81 3.95
C PHE A 320 -5.21 -2.56 5.00
N PRO A 321 -5.30 -2.15 6.29
CA PRO A 321 -6.08 -2.92 7.25
C PRO A 321 -7.57 -2.93 6.90
N GLY A 322 -8.12 -1.77 6.53
CA GLY A 322 -9.50 -1.63 6.08
C GLY A 322 -9.77 -2.32 4.74
N VAL A 323 -8.82 -2.28 3.81
CA VAL A 323 -8.92 -2.99 2.52
C VAL A 323 -9.04 -4.49 2.76
N PHE A 324 -8.16 -5.10 3.56
CA PHE A 324 -8.25 -6.52 3.87
C PHE A 324 -9.49 -6.87 4.69
N ARG A 325 -9.90 -6.02 5.65
CA ARG A 325 -11.13 -6.24 6.40
C ARG A 325 -12.34 -6.32 5.47
N GLY A 326 -12.53 -5.33 4.61
CA GLY A 326 -13.64 -5.33 3.66
C GLY A 326 -13.58 -6.47 2.64
N THR A 327 -12.38 -6.87 2.22
CA THR A 327 -12.15 -8.00 1.33
C THR A 327 -12.55 -9.32 1.99
N PHE A 328 -12.16 -9.53 3.26
CA PHE A 328 -12.49 -10.76 4.01
C PHE A 328 -13.95 -10.83 4.41
N ASP A 329 -14.59 -9.71 4.73
CA ASP A 329 -16.01 -9.65 5.08
C ASP A 329 -16.93 -10.19 3.98
N VAL A 330 -16.50 -10.14 2.74
CA VAL A 330 -17.25 -10.63 1.59
C VAL A 330 -16.58 -11.82 0.88
N ARG A 331 -15.53 -12.39 1.47
CA ARG A 331 -14.70 -13.46 0.88
C ARG A 331 -14.33 -13.18 -0.57
N ALA A 332 -13.89 -11.95 -0.86
CA ALA A 332 -13.56 -11.56 -2.22
C ALA A 332 -12.39 -12.40 -2.76
N SER A 333 -12.46 -12.74 -4.05
CA SER A 333 -11.41 -13.50 -4.75
C SER A 333 -10.24 -12.63 -5.21
N ASP A 334 -10.42 -11.32 -5.29
CA ASP A 334 -9.41 -10.35 -5.70
C ASP A 334 -9.59 -9.01 -4.97
N ILE A 335 -8.55 -8.19 -4.98
CA ILE A 335 -8.58 -6.77 -4.68
C ILE A 335 -8.31 -6.03 -6.00
N ASN A 336 -9.38 -5.62 -6.67
CA ASN A 336 -9.31 -4.99 -7.98
C ASN A 336 -9.18 -3.46 -7.93
N GLU A 337 -9.08 -2.80 -9.10
CA GLU A 337 -8.88 -1.35 -9.19
C GLU A 337 -10.07 -0.56 -8.60
N GLU A 338 -11.30 -1.03 -8.80
CA GLU A 338 -12.51 -0.39 -8.27
C GLU A 338 -12.56 -0.44 -6.74
N MET A 339 -12.08 -1.50 -6.13
CA MET A 339 -11.96 -1.62 -4.67
C MET A 339 -10.90 -0.65 -4.13
N LYS A 340 -9.77 -0.51 -4.80
CA LYS A 340 -8.72 0.46 -4.44
C LYS A 340 -9.20 1.92 -4.59
N MET A 341 -9.91 2.20 -5.65
CA MET A 341 -10.55 3.49 -5.88
C MET A 341 -11.59 3.81 -4.81
N ALA A 342 -12.44 2.84 -4.45
CA ALA A 342 -13.42 2.99 -3.39
C ALA A 342 -12.78 3.26 -2.03
N ALA A 343 -11.67 2.58 -1.70
CA ALA A 343 -10.89 2.82 -0.50
C ALA A 343 -10.34 4.27 -0.44
N ALA A 344 -9.75 4.75 -1.54
CA ALA A 344 -9.21 6.11 -1.64
C ALA A 344 -10.32 7.18 -1.50
N THR A 345 -11.46 6.96 -2.15
CA THR A 345 -12.61 7.86 -2.07
C THR A 345 -13.18 7.90 -0.65
N ALA A 346 -13.37 6.74 -0.01
CA ALA A 346 -13.86 6.66 1.36
C ALA A 346 -12.94 7.36 2.36
N LEU A 347 -11.62 7.24 2.19
CA LEU A 347 -10.64 7.96 3.00
C LEU A 347 -10.73 9.49 2.81
N ALA A 348 -10.87 9.95 1.56
CA ALA A 348 -11.01 11.36 1.27
C ALA A 348 -12.30 11.96 1.85
N GLU A 349 -13.41 11.23 1.76
CA GLU A 349 -14.73 11.67 2.21
C GLU A 349 -14.91 11.64 3.74
N LEU A 350 -13.98 11.02 4.49
CA LEU A 350 -13.99 11.09 5.95
C LEU A 350 -13.75 12.49 6.50
N ILE A 351 -13.07 13.32 5.74
CA ILE A 351 -12.85 14.73 6.08
C ILE A 351 -13.97 15.54 5.46
N THR A 352 -14.79 16.16 6.29
CA THR A 352 -15.88 17.02 5.81
C THR A 352 -15.35 18.31 5.19
N ASP A 353 -16.15 18.98 4.38
CA ASP A 353 -15.75 20.24 3.75
C ASP A 353 -15.42 21.34 4.80
N GLU A 354 -16.03 21.27 5.98
CA GLU A 354 -15.77 22.19 7.10
C GLU A 354 -14.42 21.90 7.80
N GLU A 355 -13.99 20.64 7.83
CA GLU A 355 -12.71 20.23 8.41
C GLU A 355 -11.55 20.41 7.44
N LEU A 356 -11.84 20.41 6.14
CA LEU A 356 -10.85 20.39 5.07
C LEU A 356 -10.00 21.66 5.05
N SER A 357 -8.69 21.51 5.08
CA SER A 357 -7.73 22.62 5.04
C SER A 357 -6.40 22.20 4.43
N ALA A 358 -5.52 23.16 4.17
CA ALA A 358 -4.17 22.85 3.64
C ALA A 358 -3.35 21.93 4.57
N ASP A 359 -3.61 21.96 5.87
CA ASP A 359 -2.93 21.14 6.87
C ASP A 359 -3.74 19.90 7.30
N TYR A 360 -4.92 19.66 6.70
CA TYR A 360 -5.77 18.51 7.01
C TYR A 360 -6.50 18.00 5.75
N ILE A 361 -5.78 17.24 4.93
CA ILE A 361 -6.27 16.58 3.70
C ILE A 361 -6.30 15.06 3.82
N ILE A 362 -5.70 14.51 4.86
CA ILE A 362 -5.60 13.07 5.14
C ILE A 362 -6.05 12.84 6.59
N PRO A 363 -6.93 11.85 6.87
CA PRO A 363 -7.33 11.51 8.23
C PRO A 363 -6.12 11.13 9.10
N LYS A 364 -6.21 11.33 10.40
CA LYS A 364 -5.16 10.91 11.34
C LYS A 364 -5.14 9.38 11.46
N ALA A 365 -3.95 8.80 11.66
CA ALA A 365 -3.76 7.36 11.72
C ALA A 365 -4.63 6.64 12.78
N PHE A 366 -4.95 7.30 13.87
CA PHE A 366 -5.78 6.74 14.96
C PHE A 366 -7.24 7.21 14.93
N ASP A 367 -7.71 7.77 13.81
CA ASP A 367 -9.13 8.08 13.65
C ASP A 367 -9.94 6.78 13.56
N PRO A 368 -10.84 6.50 14.52
CA PRO A 368 -11.56 5.23 14.57
C PRO A 368 -12.55 5.04 13.42
N ARG A 369 -12.85 6.08 12.65
CA ARG A 369 -13.74 6.04 11.49
C ARG A 369 -13.06 5.38 10.28
N VAL A 370 -11.71 5.40 10.20
CA VAL A 370 -10.95 5.00 9.01
C VAL A 370 -11.18 3.54 8.64
N GLY A 371 -10.87 2.62 9.55
CA GLY A 371 -11.00 1.18 9.29
C GLY A 371 -12.38 0.78 8.80
N PRO A 372 -13.45 1.11 9.54
CA PRO A 372 -14.83 0.79 9.15
C PRO A 372 -15.27 1.40 7.82
N ALA A 373 -14.89 2.66 7.53
CA ALA A 373 -15.27 3.33 6.28
C ALA A 373 -14.59 2.69 5.07
N VAL A 374 -13.31 2.43 5.15
CA VAL A 374 -12.55 1.74 4.09
C VAL A 374 -13.10 0.33 3.87
N ALA A 375 -13.29 -0.44 4.94
CA ALA A 375 -13.79 -1.81 4.86
C ALA A 375 -15.18 -1.87 4.17
N LYS A 376 -16.09 -0.99 4.57
CA LYS A 376 -17.42 -0.89 3.95
C LYS A 376 -17.33 -0.59 2.47
N ALA A 377 -16.57 0.44 2.08
CA ALA A 377 -16.45 0.85 0.68
C ALA A 377 -15.83 -0.23 -0.19
N VAL A 378 -14.82 -0.93 0.31
CA VAL A 378 -14.16 -2.04 -0.36
C VAL A 378 -15.10 -3.22 -0.54
N ALA A 379 -15.85 -3.61 0.51
CA ALA A 379 -16.83 -4.69 0.44
C ALA A 379 -17.95 -4.39 -0.58
N GLU A 380 -18.48 -3.16 -0.59
CA GLU A 380 -19.49 -2.72 -1.56
C GLU A 380 -18.94 -2.75 -3.00
N ALA A 381 -17.69 -2.30 -3.21
CA ALA A 381 -17.03 -2.37 -4.51
C ALA A 381 -16.79 -3.82 -4.96
N ALA A 382 -16.38 -4.71 -4.06
CA ALA A 382 -16.22 -6.14 -4.35
C ALA A 382 -17.53 -6.79 -4.81
N ARG A 383 -18.65 -6.48 -4.14
CA ARG A 383 -19.98 -6.95 -4.56
C ARG A 383 -20.39 -6.40 -5.93
N ARG A 384 -20.20 -5.11 -6.14
CA ARG A 384 -20.53 -4.44 -7.41
C ARG A 384 -19.74 -4.98 -8.59
N THR A 385 -18.50 -5.35 -8.38
CA THR A 385 -17.59 -5.88 -9.42
C THR A 385 -17.62 -7.41 -9.56
N GLY A 386 -18.43 -8.09 -8.75
CA GLY A 386 -18.65 -9.53 -8.86
C GLY A 386 -17.51 -10.41 -8.34
N VAL A 387 -16.58 -9.83 -7.55
CA VAL A 387 -15.48 -10.60 -6.93
C VAL A 387 -15.81 -11.07 -5.52
N ALA A 388 -16.89 -10.59 -4.91
CA ALA A 388 -17.40 -11.07 -3.63
C ALA A 388 -18.04 -12.46 -3.79
N ARG A 389 -17.85 -13.32 -2.78
CA ARG A 389 -18.41 -14.68 -2.74
C ARG A 389 -19.60 -14.82 -1.77
N ILE A 390 -19.75 -13.85 -0.87
CA ILE A 390 -20.87 -13.76 0.09
C ILE A 390 -21.36 -12.32 0.26
#